data_fe23e5f5a64b1171201d56ef5b3ac297
#
_entry.id   fe23e5f5a64b1171201d56ef5b3ac297
#
_cell.length_a   1.000
_cell.length_b   1.000
_cell.length_c   1.000
_cell.angle_alpha   90.00
_cell.angle_beta   90.00
_cell.angle_gamma   90.00
#
_symmetry.space_group_name_H-M   'P 1'
#
loop_
_entity.id
_entity.type
_entity.pdbx_description
1 polymer ?
#
loop_
_entity_poly.entity_id
_entity_poly.type
_entity_poly.pdbx_seq_one_letter_code
_entity_poly.pdbx_strand_id
1 'polypeptide(L)'
;VKGVSCHGSAPERGDNAIYKMADILQDVRALNENDDADETEIKGLVKMLNPKFNPDYEEARFLGRGTVTTSQIFYTSPSRCAVADSCAVSLDRRMTFGETWESCLDEIRNLPSVKKYGDDVVVSMYNYDRPSYTGCVYEIECYFPTWAIPKDHKVTKALEKAYTGLYGDQRIGAADTLEMRQARPLTDKWTFSTNGVAIQGRYGIPC
;
A
#
# COMPACT_ATOMS: atom_id res chain seq x y z
N VAL A 1 12.69 -4.99 -13.53
CA VAL A 1 13.22 -6.29 -14.01
C VAL A 1 14.05 -6.06 -15.24
N LYS A 2 15.18 -6.74 -15.29
CA LYS A 2 16.10 -6.73 -16.43
C LYS A 2 15.96 -8.01 -17.26
N GLY A 3 16.22 -7.88 -18.54
CA GLY A 3 16.28 -8.96 -19.50
C GLY A 3 17.44 -8.76 -20.47
N VAL A 4 17.45 -9.56 -21.54
CA VAL A 4 18.44 -9.47 -22.63
C VAL A 4 17.69 -9.40 -23.95
N SER A 5 17.87 -8.32 -24.66
CA SER A 5 17.20 -8.10 -25.96
C SER A 5 17.84 -8.95 -27.06
N CYS A 6 17.00 -9.41 -27.97
CA CYS A 6 17.39 -10.01 -29.23
C CYS A 6 16.27 -9.82 -30.25
N HIS A 7 16.52 -10.23 -31.50
CA HIS A 7 15.49 -10.17 -32.53
C HIS A 7 14.34 -11.12 -32.23
N GLY A 8 13.10 -10.66 -32.37
CA GLY A 8 11.90 -11.42 -32.00
C GLY A 8 11.68 -12.74 -32.75
N SER A 9 12.38 -12.96 -33.88
CA SER A 9 12.36 -14.23 -34.61
C SER A 9 13.26 -15.33 -33.99
N ALA A 10 14.11 -14.96 -33.03
CA ALA A 10 15.02 -15.89 -32.35
C ALA A 10 14.98 -15.63 -30.84
N PRO A 11 13.80 -15.76 -30.18
CA PRO A 11 13.60 -15.40 -28.78
C PRO A 11 14.46 -16.20 -27.80
N GLU A 12 14.93 -17.39 -28.22
CA GLU A 12 15.83 -18.26 -27.44
C GLU A 12 17.22 -17.65 -27.21
N ARG A 13 17.57 -16.58 -27.93
CA ARG A 13 18.84 -15.86 -27.78
C ARG A 13 18.75 -14.70 -26.79
N GLY A 14 17.57 -14.39 -26.34
CA GLY A 14 17.32 -13.31 -25.38
C GLY A 14 16.80 -13.84 -24.05
N ASP A 15 16.47 -12.90 -23.18
CA ASP A 15 15.84 -13.16 -21.91
C ASP A 15 14.75 -12.09 -21.67
N ASN A 16 13.50 -12.52 -21.72
CA ASN A 16 12.36 -11.60 -21.80
C ASN A 16 11.96 -11.05 -20.44
N ALA A 17 12.26 -9.78 -20.19
CA ALA A 17 11.89 -9.09 -18.96
C ALA A 17 10.37 -9.04 -18.70
N ILE A 18 9.55 -9.06 -19.76
CA ILE A 18 8.08 -9.08 -19.63
C ILE A 18 7.62 -10.41 -19.07
N TYR A 19 8.22 -11.53 -19.47
CA TYR A 19 7.86 -12.85 -18.95
C TYR A 19 8.27 -13.02 -17.48
N LYS A 20 9.46 -12.53 -17.12
CA LYS A 20 9.86 -12.46 -15.69
C LYS A 20 8.90 -11.61 -14.87
N MET A 21 8.52 -10.46 -15.41
CA MET A 21 7.55 -9.57 -14.74
C MET A 21 6.18 -10.24 -14.62
N ALA A 22 5.74 -11.02 -15.59
CA ALA A 22 4.48 -11.73 -15.52
C ALA A 22 4.44 -12.73 -14.36
N ASP A 23 5.54 -13.47 -14.10
CA ASP A 23 5.67 -14.33 -12.92
C ASP A 23 5.53 -13.51 -11.62
N ILE A 24 6.24 -12.39 -11.53
CA ILE A 24 6.20 -11.50 -10.36
C ILE A 24 4.79 -10.95 -10.13
N LEU A 25 4.08 -10.58 -11.19
CA LEU A 25 2.71 -10.08 -11.09
C LEU A 25 1.73 -11.13 -10.57
N GLN A 26 1.93 -12.42 -10.90
CA GLN A 26 1.13 -13.50 -10.32
C GLN A 26 1.39 -13.64 -8.82
N ASP A 27 2.65 -13.57 -8.38
CA ASP A 27 2.99 -13.62 -6.96
C ASP A 27 2.38 -12.41 -6.20
N VAL A 28 2.48 -11.21 -6.77
CA VAL A 28 1.87 -9.99 -6.19
C VAL A 28 0.36 -10.13 -6.08
N ARG A 29 -0.30 -10.69 -7.10
CA ARG A 29 -1.73 -10.97 -7.08
C ARG A 29 -2.10 -11.94 -5.95
N ALA A 30 -1.32 -13.00 -5.80
CA ALA A 30 -1.54 -14.01 -4.78
C ALA A 30 -1.46 -13.47 -3.35
N LEU A 31 -0.67 -12.39 -3.09
CA LEU A 31 -0.62 -11.73 -1.79
C LEU A 31 -2.00 -11.25 -1.30
N ASN A 32 -2.84 -10.75 -2.22
CA ASN A 32 -4.19 -10.30 -1.85
C ASN A 32 -5.21 -11.44 -1.78
N GLU A 33 -5.00 -12.52 -2.54
CA GLU A 33 -5.97 -13.60 -2.73
C GLU A 33 -5.76 -14.76 -1.76
N ASN A 34 -4.56 -14.91 -1.19
CA ASN A 34 -4.26 -15.99 -0.27
C ASN A 34 -4.71 -15.69 1.15
N ASP A 35 -5.84 -16.26 1.53
CA ASP A 35 -6.34 -16.21 2.90
C ASP A 35 -5.64 -17.27 3.80
N ASP A 36 -5.16 -18.38 3.23
CA ASP A 36 -4.47 -19.49 3.91
C ASP A 36 -2.96 -19.47 3.63
N ALA A 37 -2.28 -18.54 4.30
CA ALA A 37 -0.85 -18.33 4.10
C ALA A 37 0.06 -19.45 4.65
N ASP A 38 -0.46 -20.41 5.42
CA ASP A 38 0.36 -21.49 5.98
C ASP A 38 0.58 -22.62 5.01
N GLU A 39 -0.22 -22.74 3.94
CA GLU A 39 -0.17 -23.83 2.96
C GLU A 39 0.48 -23.44 1.63
N THR A 40 0.83 -22.16 1.43
CA THR A 40 1.40 -21.63 0.19
C THR A 40 2.75 -20.98 0.41
N GLU A 41 3.61 -20.98 -0.62
CA GLU A 41 4.89 -20.25 -0.60
C GLU A 41 4.71 -18.75 -0.44
N ILE A 42 3.56 -18.23 -0.91
CA ILE A 42 3.21 -16.83 -0.84
C ILE A 42 2.26 -16.63 0.33
N LYS A 43 2.73 -15.95 1.35
CA LYS A 43 1.92 -15.59 2.51
C LYS A 43 1.03 -14.42 2.18
N GLY A 44 -0.28 -14.60 2.34
CA GLY A 44 -1.25 -13.54 2.11
C GLY A 44 -1.11 -12.39 3.10
N LEU A 45 -1.43 -11.19 2.63
CA LEU A 45 -1.38 -9.96 3.44
C LEU A 45 -2.31 -9.97 4.65
N VAL A 46 -3.33 -10.81 4.63
CA VAL A 46 -4.30 -10.95 5.74
C VAL A 46 -3.64 -11.34 7.05
N LYS A 47 -2.64 -12.22 7.01
CA LYS A 47 -1.94 -12.69 8.22
C LYS A 47 -0.82 -11.75 8.70
N MET A 48 -0.48 -10.76 7.93
CA MET A 48 0.42 -9.69 8.38
C MET A 48 -0.25 -8.75 9.38
N LEU A 49 -1.55 -8.84 9.53
CA LEU A 49 -2.30 -8.17 10.57
C LEU A 49 -1.86 -8.68 11.92
N ASN A 50 -1.22 -7.83 12.67
CA ASN A 50 -0.88 -8.17 14.03
C ASN A 50 -2.02 -7.71 14.97
N PRO A 51 -2.87 -8.64 15.43
CA PRO A 51 -3.96 -8.30 16.33
C PRO A 51 -3.47 -7.73 17.67
N LYS A 52 -2.14 -7.82 17.96
CA LYS A 52 -1.55 -7.20 19.14
C LYS A 52 -1.58 -5.68 19.11
N PHE A 53 -1.67 -5.05 17.94
CA PHE A 53 -1.60 -3.59 17.84
C PHE A 53 -2.95 -2.91 18.00
N ASN A 54 -4.05 -3.59 17.68
CA ASN A 54 -5.38 -3.03 17.96
C ASN A 54 -6.46 -4.11 18.02
N PRO A 55 -6.77 -4.64 19.21
CA PRO A 55 -7.85 -5.61 19.42
C PRO A 55 -9.25 -5.07 19.07
N ASP A 56 -9.42 -3.74 18.99
CA ASP A 56 -10.70 -3.12 18.61
C ASP A 56 -10.91 -3.05 17.10
N TYR A 57 -9.92 -3.43 16.29
CA TYR A 57 -10.07 -3.53 14.83
C TYR A 57 -10.43 -4.97 14.44
N GLU A 58 -11.57 -5.45 14.90
CA GLU A 58 -12.05 -6.82 14.62
C GLU A 58 -12.34 -7.07 13.14
N GLU A 59 -12.61 -6.04 12.37
CA GLU A 59 -12.78 -6.20 10.93
C GLU A 59 -11.43 -6.16 10.21
N ALA A 60 -11.03 -7.30 9.67
CA ALA A 60 -9.89 -7.44 8.77
C ALA A 60 -10.03 -6.64 7.45
N ARG A 61 -11.10 -5.91 7.32
CA ARG A 61 -11.41 -5.06 6.18
C ARG A 61 -10.96 -3.64 6.50
N PHE A 62 -10.20 -3.01 5.61
CA PHE A 62 -9.63 -1.67 5.79
C PHE A 62 -8.84 -1.54 7.11
N LEU A 63 -7.75 -0.88 7.11
CA LEU A 63 -6.82 -0.63 8.23
C LEU A 63 -6.45 -1.84 9.11
N GLY A 64 -7.25 -2.90 9.11
CA GLY A 64 -6.91 -4.19 9.70
C GLY A 64 -6.13 -5.08 8.73
N ARG A 65 -6.05 -4.74 7.46
CA ARG A 65 -5.42 -5.53 6.38
C ARG A 65 -4.69 -4.60 5.42
N GLY A 66 -3.41 -4.87 5.17
CA GLY A 66 -2.68 -4.27 4.08
C GLY A 66 -3.17 -4.79 2.73
N THR A 67 -2.94 -4.03 1.67
CA THR A 67 -3.21 -4.47 0.30
C THR A 67 -2.10 -4.01 -0.64
N VAL A 68 -1.92 -4.70 -1.75
CA VAL A 68 -1.01 -4.30 -2.81
C VAL A 68 -1.70 -4.38 -4.16
N THR A 69 -1.54 -3.35 -4.98
CA THR A 69 -2.12 -3.33 -6.33
C THR A 69 -1.06 -2.89 -7.33
N THR A 70 -0.92 -3.63 -8.42
CA THR A 70 -0.15 -3.16 -9.57
C THR A 70 -0.95 -2.08 -10.28
N SER A 71 -0.47 -0.85 -10.20
CA SER A 71 -1.18 0.33 -10.72
C SER A 71 -0.71 0.77 -12.11
N GLN A 72 0.54 0.48 -12.45
CA GLN A 72 1.12 0.82 -13.75
C GLN A 72 2.15 -0.22 -14.18
N ILE A 73 2.30 -0.38 -15.49
CA ILE A 73 3.34 -1.20 -16.09
C ILE A 73 4.09 -0.37 -17.13
N PHE A 74 5.41 -0.45 -17.10
CA PHE A 74 6.30 0.23 -18.02
C PHE A 74 7.23 -0.80 -18.67
N TYR A 75 7.43 -0.69 -19.97
CA TYR A 75 8.40 -1.48 -20.68
C TYR A 75 9.23 -0.59 -21.63
N THR A 76 10.46 -0.95 -21.81
CA THR A 76 11.40 -0.22 -22.67
C THR A 76 12.02 -1.13 -23.71
N SER A 77 11.19 -1.88 -24.40
CA SER A 77 11.68 -2.69 -25.51
C SER A 77 12.27 -1.80 -26.59
N PRO A 78 13.46 -2.14 -27.13
CA PRO A 78 14.12 -1.33 -28.16
C PRO A 78 13.32 -1.29 -29.46
N SER A 79 12.48 -2.28 -29.71
CA SER A 79 11.55 -2.27 -30.83
C SER A 79 10.39 -3.25 -30.60
N ARG A 80 9.32 -3.09 -31.38
CA ARG A 80 8.18 -4.02 -31.36
C ARG A 80 8.51 -5.44 -31.87
N CYS A 81 9.66 -5.59 -32.52
CA CYS A 81 10.14 -6.86 -33.09
C CYS A 81 11.31 -7.45 -32.30
N ALA A 82 11.54 -6.96 -31.07
CA ALA A 82 12.61 -7.43 -30.21
C ALA A 82 12.06 -8.01 -28.90
N VAL A 83 12.85 -8.91 -28.31
CA VAL A 83 12.64 -9.36 -26.93
C VAL A 83 12.89 -8.20 -25.98
N ALA A 84 12.00 -8.00 -25.02
CA ALA A 84 12.10 -6.90 -24.07
C ALA A 84 13.26 -7.08 -23.10
N ASP A 85 14.12 -6.06 -22.98
CA ASP A 85 15.28 -6.03 -22.08
C ASP A 85 15.00 -5.41 -20.72
N SER A 86 13.81 -4.80 -20.57
CA SER A 86 13.38 -4.25 -19.29
C SER A 86 11.86 -4.24 -19.16
N CYS A 87 11.39 -4.33 -17.93
CA CYS A 87 10.00 -4.13 -17.56
C CYS A 87 9.95 -3.61 -16.12
N ALA A 88 9.15 -2.59 -15.89
CA ALA A 88 8.95 -2.06 -14.55
C ALA A 88 7.46 -1.93 -14.25
N VAL A 89 7.11 -2.01 -12.97
CA VAL A 89 5.74 -1.80 -12.48
C VAL A 89 5.75 -0.89 -11.29
N SER A 90 4.67 -0.14 -11.13
CA SER A 90 4.36 0.56 -9.88
C SER A 90 3.38 -0.26 -9.06
N LEU A 91 3.71 -0.44 -7.79
CA LEU A 91 2.85 -1.09 -6.81
C LEU A 91 2.28 -0.02 -5.86
N ASP A 92 0.96 0.08 -5.77
CA ASP A 92 0.27 0.84 -4.72
C ASP A 92 0.10 -0.09 -3.52
N ARG A 93 0.89 0.15 -2.47
CA ARG A 93 0.89 -0.63 -1.23
C ARG A 93 0.16 0.16 -0.14
N ARG A 94 -1.04 -0.30 0.23
CA ARG A 94 -1.77 0.24 1.37
C ARG A 94 -1.34 -0.49 2.62
N MET A 95 -0.77 0.24 3.54
CA MET A 95 -0.21 -0.29 4.78
C MET A 95 -1.26 -0.36 5.86
N THR A 96 -1.13 -1.33 6.75
CA THR A 96 -1.88 -1.40 8.00
C THR A 96 -0.99 -1.05 9.19
N PHE A 97 -1.60 -0.91 10.36
CA PHE A 97 -0.88 -0.54 11.56
C PHE A 97 0.15 -1.61 11.95
N GLY A 98 1.38 -1.17 12.22
CA GLY A 98 2.50 -2.05 12.54
C GLY A 98 3.39 -2.42 11.36
N GLU A 99 2.99 -2.11 10.13
CA GLU A 99 3.84 -2.24 8.94
C GLU A 99 4.75 -1.01 8.78
N THR A 100 5.93 -1.25 8.22
CA THR A 100 6.88 -0.20 7.85
C THR A 100 7.18 -0.29 6.35
N TRP A 101 7.78 0.75 5.78
CA TRP A 101 8.17 0.71 4.38
C TRP A 101 9.20 -0.40 4.10
N GLU A 102 10.10 -0.68 5.04
CA GLU A 102 11.06 -1.77 4.97
C GLU A 102 10.35 -3.13 4.89
N SER A 103 9.40 -3.38 5.80
CA SER A 103 8.66 -4.64 5.81
C SER A 103 7.88 -4.85 4.51
N CYS A 104 7.32 -3.79 3.93
CA CYS A 104 6.61 -3.84 2.66
C CYS A 104 7.53 -4.13 1.47
N LEU A 105 8.72 -3.52 1.42
CA LEU A 105 9.70 -3.82 0.38
C LEU A 105 10.25 -5.24 0.52
N ASP A 106 10.50 -5.69 1.75
CA ASP A 106 11.02 -7.04 2.02
C ASP A 106 9.99 -8.11 1.69
N GLU A 107 8.70 -7.84 1.85
CA GLU A 107 7.65 -8.73 1.39
C GLU A 107 7.76 -8.99 -0.12
N ILE A 108 7.90 -7.93 -0.93
CA ILE A 108 8.07 -8.06 -2.37
C ILE A 108 9.40 -8.73 -2.73
N ARG A 109 10.51 -8.39 -2.05
CA ARG A 109 11.82 -9.02 -2.24
C ARG A 109 11.82 -10.51 -1.93
N ASN A 110 10.94 -10.94 -1.04
CA ASN A 110 10.80 -12.33 -0.61
C ASN A 110 9.86 -13.16 -1.48
N LEU A 111 9.20 -12.58 -2.49
CA LEU A 111 8.37 -13.33 -3.42
C LEU A 111 9.19 -14.41 -4.14
N PRO A 112 8.61 -15.60 -4.39
CA PRO A 112 9.31 -16.71 -5.05
C PRO A 112 9.93 -16.34 -6.39
N SER A 113 9.16 -15.62 -7.23
CA SER A 113 9.64 -15.15 -8.54
C SER A 113 10.74 -14.10 -8.42
N VAL A 114 10.68 -13.21 -7.44
CA VAL A 114 11.76 -12.22 -7.21
C VAL A 114 13.04 -12.91 -6.81
N LYS A 115 12.97 -13.90 -5.90
CA LYS A 115 14.13 -14.72 -5.52
C LYS A 115 14.67 -15.57 -6.68
N LYS A 116 13.78 -16.12 -7.51
CA LYS A 116 14.13 -16.90 -8.71
C LYS A 116 14.98 -16.08 -9.68
N TYR A 117 14.65 -14.82 -9.88
CA TYR A 117 15.33 -13.93 -10.83
C TYR A 117 16.47 -13.10 -10.21
N GLY A 118 16.55 -13.04 -8.88
CA GLY A 118 17.68 -12.49 -8.14
C GLY A 118 18.09 -11.08 -8.58
N ASP A 119 19.33 -10.94 -9.02
CA ASP A 119 19.93 -9.64 -9.39
C ASP A 119 19.30 -8.96 -10.61
N ASP A 120 18.46 -9.68 -11.35
CA ASP A 120 17.68 -9.08 -12.44
C ASP A 120 16.50 -8.26 -11.93
N VAL A 121 16.16 -8.36 -10.65
CA VAL A 121 15.02 -7.67 -10.07
C VAL A 121 15.48 -6.62 -9.07
N VAL A 122 15.02 -5.39 -9.27
CA VAL A 122 15.24 -4.29 -8.32
C VAL A 122 13.90 -3.90 -7.72
N VAL A 123 13.81 -3.92 -6.39
CA VAL A 123 12.65 -3.47 -5.62
C VAL A 123 13.05 -2.24 -4.80
N SER A 124 12.41 -1.11 -5.08
CA SER A 124 12.75 0.16 -4.44
C SER A 124 11.51 0.99 -4.12
N MET A 125 11.68 1.95 -3.22
CA MET A 125 10.69 3.00 -2.95
C MET A 125 10.57 3.92 -4.17
N TYR A 126 9.34 4.33 -4.47
CA TYR A 126 9.10 5.36 -5.49
C TYR A 126 9.36 6.75 -4.90
N ASN A 127 10.13 7.55 -5.62
CA ASN A 127 10.33 8.97 -5.32
C ASN A 127 9.48 9.81 -6.27
N TYR A 128 8.72 10.73 -5.71
CA TYR A 128 7.99 11.73 -6.46
C TYR A 128 8.94 12.90 -6.79
N ASP A 129 9.21 13.09 -8.06
CA ASP A 129 10.18 14.05 -8.59
C ASP A 129 9.58 15.04 -9.61
N ARG A 130 8.24 15.06 -9.72
CA ARG A 130 7.60 15.93 -10.71
C ARG A 130 7.65 17.40 -10.30
N PRO A 131 7.91 18.30 -11.26
CA PRO A 131 7.91 19.72 -10.98
C PRO A 131 6.53 20.23 -10.56
N SER A 132 6.54 21.18 -9.63
CA SER A 132 5.36 21.96 -9.28
C SER A 132 4.95 22.90 -10.43
N TYR A 133 3.85 23.60 -10.29
CA TYR A 133 3.41 24.62 -11.27
C TYR A 133 4.42 25.76 -11.47
N THR A 134 5.32 26.00 -10.51
CA THR A 134 6.40 26.97 -10.61
C THR A 134 7.67 26.41 -11.26
N GLY A 135 7.68 25.13 -11.64
CA GLY A 135 8.85 24.44 -12.17
C GLY A 135 9.83 23.92 -11.11
N CYS A 136 9.56 24.15 -9.83
CA CYS A 136 10.40 23.65 -8.75
C CYS A 136 10.18 22.14 -8.57
N VAL A 137 11.26 21.37 -8.57
CA VAL A 137 11.27 19.95 -8.23
C VAL A 137 11.63 19.79 -6.76
N TYR A 138 10.78 19.15 -6.00
CA TYR A 138 11.02 18.75 -4.64
C TYR A 138 10.87 17.24 -4.54
N GLU A 139 11.97 16.53 -4.55
CA GLU A 139 11.97 15.08 -4.42
C GLU A 139 11.48 14.67 -3.04
N ILE A 140 10.52 13.77 -3.01
CA ILE A 140 9.98 13.19 -1.78
C ILE A 140 9.67 11.71 -1.97
N GLU A 141 10.05 10.92 -0.99
CA GLU A 141 9.67 9.51 -0.93
C GLU A 141 8.16 9.35 -0.83
N CYS A 142 7.58 8.51 -1.68
CA CYS A 142 6.15 8.17 -1.62
C CYS A 142 5.86 7.19 -0.48
N TYR A 143 6.19 7.60 0.73
CA TYR A 143 5.93 6.88 1.96
C TYR A 143 5.05 7.69 2.91
N PHE A 144 3.93 7.09 3.27
CA PHE A 144 2.93 7.67 4.16
C PHE A 144 2.69 6.70 5.33
N PRO A 145 3.38 6.89 6.49
CA PRO A 145 3.29 5.97 7.60
C PRO A 145 1.86 5.90 8.16
N THR A 146 1.47 4.71 8.59
CA THR A 146 0.23 4.52 9.34
C THR A 146 0.34 5.19 10.70
N TRP A 147 -0.78 5.62 11.25
CA TRP A 147 -0.84 6.21 12.57
C TRP A 147 -2.16 5.89 13.26
N ALA A 148 -2.13 5.89 14.56
CA ALA A 148 -3.31 5.70 15.40
C ALA A 148 -3.19 6.56 16.66
N ILE A 149 -4.32 6.98 17.18
CA ILE A 149 -4.45 7.67 18.45
C ILE A 149 -5.47 6.92 19.31
N PRO A 150 -5.21 6.67 20.61
CA PRO A 150 -6.18 6.03 21.47
C PRO A 150 -7.49 6.82 21.58
N LYS A 151 -8.62 6.11 21.66
CA LYS A 151 -9.94 6.74 21.82
C LYS A 151 -10.05 7.60 23.09
N ASP A 152 -9.34 7.24 24.13
CA ASP A 152 -9.29 7.93 25.41
C ASP A 152 -8.23 9.03 25.49
N HIS A 153 -7.46 9.24 24.41
CA HIS A 153 -6.44 10.28 24.38
C HIS A 153 -7.06 11.67 24.56
N LYS A 154 -6.36 12.54 25.29
CA LYS A 154 -6.84 13.90 25.63
C LYS A 154 -7.28 14.73 24.42
N VAL A 155 -6.63 14.60 23.28
CA VAL A 155 -6.99 15.30 22.02
C VAL A 155 -8.33 14.79 21.51
N THR A 156 -8.51 13.47 21.44
CA THR A 156 -9.77 12.83 21.02
C THR A 156 -10.92 13.28 21.93
N LYS A 157 -10.72 13.19 23.24
CA LYS A 157 -11.73 13.62 24.22
C LYS A 157 -12.05 15.11 24.18
N ALA A 158 -11.05 15.95 23.90
CA ALA A 158 -11.29 17.38 23.73
C ALA A 158 -12.16 17.66 22.49
N LEU A 159 -11.91 16.99 21.37
CA LEU A 159 -12.72 17.11 20.15
C LEU A 159 -14.15 16.59 20.35
N GLU A 160 -14.30 15.43 20.99
CA GLU A 160 -15.63 14.88 21.33
C GLU A 160 -16.41 15.84 22.21
N LYS A 161 -15.79 16.39 23.25
CA LYS A 161 -16.40 17.36 24.16
C LYS A 161 -16.80 18.65 23.44
N ALA A 162 -15.92 19.16 22.59
CA ALA A 162 -16.21 20.39 21.82
C ALA A 162 -17.39 20.17 20.85
N TYR A 163 -17.39 19.05 20.14
CA TYR A 163 -18.48 18.71 19.23
C TYR A 163 -19.81 18.54 19.97
N THR A 164 -19.83 17.75 21.03
CA THR A 164 -21.04 17.52 21.83
C THR A 164 -21.55 18.82 22.48
N GLY A 165 -20.64 19.71 22.89
CA GLY A 165 -21.00 21.03 23.44
C GLY A 165 -21.66 21.93 22.43
N LEU A 166 -21.34 21.84 21.15
CA LEU A 166 -21.91 22.66 20.09
C LEU A 166 -23.20 22.07 19.50
N TYR A 167 -23.25 20.74 19.32
CA TYR A 167 -24.29 20.10 18.55
C TYR A 167 -25.13 19.08 19.35
N GLY A 168 -24.75 18.77 20.58
CA GLY A 168 -25.34 17.69 21.36
C GLY A 168 -25.05 16.31 20.75
N ASP A 169 -25.81 15.31 21.18
CA ASP A 169 -25.73 13.94 20.66
C ASP A 169 -26.54 13.73 19.36
N GLN A 170 -26.61 14.75 18.52
CA GLN A 170 -27.42 14.70 17.33
C GLN A 170 -26.75 13.84 16.25
N ARG A 171 -27.56 13.03 15.59
CA ARG A 171 -27.18 12.36 14.35
C ARG A 171 -27.18 13.39 13.21
N ILE A 172 -26.02 13.58 12.59
CA ILE A 172 -25.92 14.44 11.42
C ILE A 172 -26.07 13.55 10.17
N GLY A 173 -27.05 13.89 9.33
CA GLY A 173 -27.30 13.25 8.05
C GLY A 173 -28.77 12.94 7.81
N ALA A 174 -29.10 12.50 6.58
CA ALA A 174 -30.47 12.20 6.20
C ALA A 174 -31.05 11.01 7.00
N ALA A 175 -32.30 11.14 7.43
CA ALA A 175 -32.96 10.18 8.30
C ALA A 175 -33.18 8.80 7.64
N ASP A 176 -33.32 8.79 6.34
CA ASP A 176 -33.57 7.64 5.50
C ASP A 176 -32.36 6.69 5.30
N THR A 177 -31.16 7.16 5.70
CA THR A 177 -29.94 6.36 5.63
C THR A 177 -29.45 5.88 6.99
N LEU A 178 -30.34 5.81 7.96
CA LEU A 178 -30.03 5.64 9.38
C LEU A 178 -29.38 4.32 9.78
N GLU A 179 -29.66 3.24 9.07
CA GLU A 179 -29.11 1.92 9.41
C GLU A 179 -27.58 1.89 9.35
N MET A 180 -26.98 2.80 8.57
CA MET A 180 -25.53 2.89 8.38
C MET A 180 -24.87 4.03 9.16
N ARG A 181 -25.63 4.84 9.91
CA ARG A 181 -25.09 6.03 10.58
C ARG A 181 -25.14 5.90 12.09
N GLN A 182 -23.97 5.97 12.67
CA GLN A 182 -23.81 6.02 14.11
C GLN A 182 -24.01 7.45 14.63
N ALA A 183 -24.31 7.57 15.92
CA ALA A 183 -24.37 8.89 16.59
C ALA A 183 -23.01 9.59 16.49
N ARG A 184 -23.04 10.93 16.40
CA ARG A 184 -21.83 11.76 16.38
C ARG A 184 -21.61 12.39 17.76
N PRO A 185 -20.35 12.67 18.15
CA PRO A 185 -19.12 12.37 17.40
C PRO A 185 -18.79 10.89 17.37
N LEU A 186 -18.09 10.46 16.33
CA LEU A 186 -17.63 9.09 16.16
C LEU A 186 -16.10 9.07 16.05
N THR A 187 -15.49 8.29 16.89
CA THR A 187 -14.05 7.95 16.78
C THR A 187 -13.94 6.62 16.04
N ASP A 188 -13.33 6.64 14.88
CA ASP A 188 -13.25 5.48 14.00
C ASP A 188 -11.97 5.52 13.16
N LYS A 189 -11.80 4.51 12.34
CA LYS A 189 -10.71 4.38 11.37
C LYS A 189 -11.05 5.06 10.04
N TRP A 190 -10.03 5.46 9.33
CA TRP A 190 -10.15 6.09 8.02
C TRP A 190 -9.27 5.38 6.99
N THR A 191 -9.83 5.02 5.85
CA THR A 191 -9.16 4.21 4.82
C THR A 191 -8.29 5.03 3.86
N PHE A 192 -8.38 6.34 3.91
CA PHE A 192 -7.61 7.22 3.05
C PHE A 192 -6.52 7.95 3.84
N SER A 193 -5.54 8.46 3.11
CA SER A 193 -4.51 9.31 3.70
C SER A 193 -5.10 10.67 4.15
N THR A 194 -4.59 11.18 5.25
CA THR A 194 -4.88 12.51 5.78
C THR A 194 -3.59 13.22 6.15
N ASN A 195 -3.65 14.52 6.49
CA ASN A 195 -2.48 15.25 6.98
C ASN A 195 -1.88 14.66 8.27
N GLY A 196 -2.65 13.82 8.98
CA GLY A 196 -2.19 13.07 10.15
C GLY A 196 -0.99 12.16 9.86
N VAL A 197 -0.79 11.71 8.62
CA VAL A 197 0.41 10.92 8.24
C VAL A 197 1.70 11.69 8.47
N ALA A 198 1.72 13.00 8.25
CA ALA A 198 2.88 13.83 8.54
C ALA A 198 2.95 14.18 10.03
N ILE A 199 1.85 14.64 10.62
CA ILE A 199 1.82 15.17 11.98
C ILE A 199 2.00 14.03 13.00
N GLN A 200 1.10 13.07 13.01
CA GLN A 200 1.16 11.93 13.93
C GLN A 200 2.09 10.84 13.41
N GLY A 201 2.00 10.47 12.13
CA GLY A 201 2.72 9.33 11.58
C GLY A 201 4.24 9.54 11.52
N ARG A 202 4.72 10.73 11.09
CA ARG A 202 6.15 11.01 11.00
C ARG A 202 6.72 11.62 12.26
N TYR A 203 5.98 12.52 12.92
CA TYR A 203 6.49 13.32 14.03
C TYR A 203 5.92 12.91 15.39
N GLY A 204 4.97 11.99 15.44
CA GLY A 204 4.36 11.52 16.68
C GLY A 204 3.54 12.58 17.43
N ILE A 205 3.16 13.66 16.76
CA ILE A 205 2.37 14.75 17.34
C ILE A 205 0.89 14.35 17.26
N PRO A 206 0.22 14.18 18.41
CA PRO A 206 -1.19 13.77 18.43
C PRO A 206 -2.10 14.77 17.71
N CYS A 207 -2.91 14.33 16.75
CA CYS A 207 -3.80 15.15 15.94
C CYS A 207 -5.16 14.46 15.69
#